data_b64a8c54b98ea96106c271a5765305fe
#
_entry.id   b64a8c54b98ea96106c271a5765305fe
#
_cell.length_a   1.000
_cell.length_b   1.000
_cell.length_c   1.000
_cell.angle_alpha   90.00
_cell.angle_beta   90.00
_cell.angle_gamma   90.00
#
_symmetry.space_group_name_H-M   'P 1'
#
loop_
_entity.id
_entity.type
_entity.pdbx_description
1 polymer ?
#
loop_
_entity_poly.entity_id
_entity_poly.type
_entity_poly.pdbx_seq_one_letter_code
_entity_poly.pdbx_strand_id
1 'polypeptide(L)'
;MELKQIEYFLQLAKMQHMSRTAEFLNISQPTLSKSLNALERDLGVSLFDRVGNRLQLNDSGKQFYSKAQQAMHTLGNAVISAKQASFEVSGEVSIVCIAFAPILVPCICAYMELRSEERR
;
A
#
# COMPACT_ATOMS: atom_id res chain seq x y z
N MET A 1 -1.79 14.09 -5.87
CA MET A 1 -1.79 12.68 -5.41
C MET A 1 -0.59 12.46 -4.50
N GLU A 2 -0.84 11.96 -3.32
CA GLU A 2 0.20 11.72 -2.33
C GLU A 2 0.40 10.23 -2.08
N LEU A 3 1.60 9.86 -1.63
CA LEU A 3 1.92 8.47 -1.31
C LEU A 3 0.98 7.89 -0.27
N LYS A 4 0.63 8.66 0.75
CA LYS A 4 -0.31 8.23 1.79
C LYS A 4 -1.68 7.87 1.22
N GLN A 5 -2.15 8.62 0.24
CA GLN A 5 -3.43 8.33 -0.42
C GLN A 5 -3.38 6.97 -1.12
N ILE A 6 -2.26 6.67 -1.77
CA ILE A 6 -2.05 5.37 -2.42
C ILE A 6 -2.01 4.26 -1.38
N GLU A 7 -1.32 4.48 -0.26
CA GLU A 7 -1.27 3.51 0.84
C GLU A 7 -2.65 3.18 1.37
N TYR A 8 -3.44 4.21 1.64
CA TYR A 8 -4.80 4.04 2.15
C TYR A 8 -5.68 3.30 1.14
N PHE A 9 -5.56 3.65 -0.13
CA PHE A 9 -6.28 2.98 -1.20
C PHE A 9 -5.93 1.49 -1.27
N LEU A 10 -4.65 1.15 -1.25
CA LEU A 10 -4.22 -0.25 -1.32
C LEU A 10 -4.74 -1.06 -0.14
N GLN A 11 -4.71 -0.49 1.06
CA GLN A 11 -5.20 -1.18 2.24
C GLN A 11 -6.72 -1.34 2.20
N LEU A 12 -7.44 -0.30 1.77
CA LEU A 12 -8.89 -0.36 1.63
C LEU A 12 -9.30 -1.41 0.60
N ALA A 13 -8.57 -1.51 -0.49
CA ALA A 13 -8.84 -2.51 -1.52
C ALA A 13 -8.70 -3.93 -1.00
N LYS A 14 -7.75 -4.16 -0.11
CA LYS A 14 -7.56 -5.48 0.52
C LYS A 14 -8.67 -5.82 1.51
N MET A 15 -9.04 -4.87 2.34
CA MET A 15 -10.02 -5.11 3.42
C MET A 15 -11.46 -4.96 2.97
N GLN A 16 -11.72 -4.14 1.96
CA GLN A 16 -13.04 -3.89 1.40
C GLN A 16 -14.05 -3.34 2.41
N HIS A 17 -13.56 -2.73 3.47
CA HIS A 17 -14.39 -2.27 4.58
C HIS A 17 -13.83 -0.96 5.12
N MET A 18 -14.61 0.11 4.99
CA MET A 18 -14.15 1.46 5.33
C MET A 18 -13.77 1.58 6.82
N SER A 19 -14.67 1.16 7.70
CA SER A 19 -14.46 1.29 9.15
C SER A 19 -13.27 0.46 9.64
N ARG A 20 -13.18 -0.79 9.18
CA ARG A 20 -12.09 -1.68 9.59
C ARG A 20 -10.74 -1.20 9.06
N THR A 21 -10.73 -0.69 7.85
CA THR A 21 -9.50 -0.15 7.25
C THR A 21 -9.02 1.08 8.03
N ALA A 22 -9.96 1.97 8.40
CA ALA A 22 -9.62 3.14 9.19
C ALA A 22 -9.03 2.74 10.55
N GLU A 23 -9.63 1.77 11.22
CA GLU A 23 -9.09 1.25 12.48
C GLU A 23 -7.69 0.67 12.31
N PHE A 24 -7.50 -0.13 11.27
CA PHE A 24 -6.20 -0.74 10.98
C PHE A 24 -5.12 0.32 10.74
N LEU A 25 -5.48 1.41 10.07
CA LEU A 25 -4.56 2.50 9.76
C LEU A 25 -4.41 3.53 10.88
N ASN A 26 -5.14 3.37 11.98
CA ASN A 26 -5.17 4.30 13.11
C ASN A 26 -5.58 5.72 12.70
N ILE A 27 -6.58 5.81 11.84
CA ILE A 27 -7.16 7.08 11.39
C ILE A 27 -8.68 7.03 11.54
N SER A 28 -9.32 8.17 11.50
CA SER A 28 -10.78 8.23 11.52
C SER A 28 -11.34 7.82 10.15
N GLN A 29 -12.56 7.29 10.16
CA GLN A 29 -13.24 6.94 8.91
C GLN A 29 -13.43 8.15 8.00
N PRO A 30 -13.83 9.34 8.49
CA PRO A 30 -13.89 10.52 7.63
C PRO A 30 -12.56 10.90 7.00
N THR A 31 -11.45 10.72 7.71
CA THR A 31 -10.12 10.97 7.17
C THR A 31 -9.81 10.03 6.01
N LEU A 32 -10.11 8.75 6.17
CA LEU A 32 -9.90 7.75 5.11
C LEU A 32 -10.77 8.07 3.90
N SER A 33 -12.05 8.38 4.13
CA SER A 33 -12.99 8.71 3.05
C SER A 33 -12.54 9.96 2.29
N LYS A 34 -12.09 10.98 3.02
CA LYS A 34 -11.60 12.22 2.41
C LYS A 34 -10.36 11.97 1.56
N SER A 35 -9.45 11.15 2.05
CA SER A 35 -8.23 10.79 1.33
C SER A 35 -8.55 10.03 0.04
N LEU A 36 -9.47 9.09 0.11
CA LEU A 36 -9.92 8.33 -1.06
C LEU A 36 -10.58 9.24 -2.08
N ASN A 37 -11.47 10.13 -1.64
CA ASN A 37 -12.14 11.06 -2.54
C ASN A 37 -11.15 12.00 -3.23
N ALA A 38 -10.12 12.45 -2.53
CA ALA A 38 -9.06 13.29 -3.09
C ALA A 38 -8.30 12.53 -4.17
N LEU A 39 -7.97 11.27 -3.91
CA LEU A 39 -7.29 10.41 -4.89
C LEU A 39 -8.15 10.22 -6.15
N GLU A 40 -9.42 9.89 -5.97
CA GLU A 40 -10.35 9.70 -7.11
C GLU A 40 -10.50 10.99 -7.91
N ARG A 41 -10.54 12.15 -7.24
CA ARG A 41 -10.61 13.45 -7.89
C ARG A 41 -9.36 13.73 -8.72
N ASP A 42 -8.18 13.43 -8.19
CA ASP A 42 -6.92 13.61 -8.90
C ASP A 42 -6.84 12.73 -10.15
N LEU A 43 -7.37 11.51 -10.06
CA LEU A 43 -7.38 10.57 -11.17
C LEU A 43 -8.53 10.84 -12.16
N GLY A 44 -9.57 11.54 -11.71
CA GLY A 44 -10.74 11.81 -12.54
C GLY A 44 -11.67 10.62 -12.74
N VAL A 45 -11.49 9.54 -11.96
CA VAL A 45 -12.32 8.33 -12.05
C VAL A 45 -12.61 7.79 -10.66
N SER A 46 -13.72 7.10 -10.52
CA SER A 46 -14.03 6.36 -9.30
C SER A 46 -13.29 5.02 -9.32
N LEU A 47 -12.84 4.57 -8.16
CA LEU A 47 -12.07 3.35 -8.03
C LEU A 47 -12.86 2.21 -7.37
N PHE A 48 -13.92 2.54 -6.65
CA PHE A 48 -14.72 1.57 -5.90
C PHE A 48 -16.19 1.64 -6.27
N ASP A 49 -16.84 0.48 -6.26
CA ASP A 49 -18.28 0.35 -6.28
C ASP A 49 -18.76 -0.09 -4.91
N ARG A 50 -19.93 0.40 -4.49
CA ARG A 50 -20.54 -0.03 -3.24
C ARG A 50 -21.43 -1.22 -3.49
N VAL A 51 -21.16 -2.33 -2.79
CA VAL A 51 -21.98 -3.54 -2.85
C VAL A 51 -22.37 -3.87 -1.41
N GLY A 52 -23.58 -3.46 -1.02
CA GLY A 52 -24.03 -3.55 0.36
C GLY A 52 -23.18 -2.69 1.27
N ASN A 53 -22.60 -3.28 2.30
CA ASN A 53 -21.71 -2.58 3.25
C ASN A 53 -20.24 -2.68 2.85
N ARG A 54 -19.94 -3.24 1.69
CA ARG A 54 -18.58 -3.44 1.23
C ARG A 54 -18.24 -2.52 0.07
N LEU A 55 -16.96 -2.23 -0.06
CA LEU A 55 -16.40 -1.52 -1.19
C LEU A 55 -15.63 -2.50 -2.05
N GLN A 56 -15.99 -2.61 -3.32
CA GLN A 56 -15.29 -3.46 -4.27
C GLN A 56 -14.63 -2.60 -5.34
N LEU A 57 -13.44 -3.01 -5.77
CA LEU A 57 -12.77 -2.33 -6.85
C LEU A 57 -13.58 -2.47 -8.14
N ASN A 58 -13.84 -1.35 -8.82
CA ASN A 58 -14.38 -1.38 -10.18
C ASN A 58 -13.21 -1.65 -11.16
N ASP A 59 -13.48 -1.65 -12.46
CA ASP A 59 -12.46 -1.95 -13.47
C ASP A 59 -11.29 -0.97 -13.42
N SER A 60 -11.57 0.32 -13.28
CA SER A 60 -10.52 1.34 -13.10
C SER A 60 -9.73 1.11 -11.83
N GLY A 61 -10.41 0.75 -10.75
CA GLY A 61 -9.79 0.45 -9.47
C GLY A 61 -8.86 -0.75 -9.54
N LYS A 62 -9.26 -1.79 -10.25
CA LYS A 62 -8.43 -3.00 -10.41
C LYS A 62 -7.15 -2.70 -11.18
N GLN A 63 -7.25 -1.93 -12.25
CA GLN A 63 -6.08 -1.53 -13.02
C GLN A 63 -5.15 -0.64 -12.20
N PHE A 64 -5.71 0.33 -11.50
CA PHE A 64 -4.92 1.21 -10.65
C PHE A 64 -4.27 0.45 -9.50
N TYR A 65 -5.00 -0.48 -8.88
CA TYR A 65 -4.49 -1.32 -7.80
C TYR A 65 -3.25 -2.09 -8.23
N SER A 66 -3.33 -2.77 -9.36
CA SER A 66 -2.22 -3.57 -9.87
C SER A 66 -0.96 -2.71 -10.10
N LYS A 67 -1.13 -1.57 -10.75
CA LYS A 67 0.00 -0.67 -11.04
C LYS A 67 0.52 0.01 -9.79
N ALA A 68 -0.36 0.46 -8.90
CA ALA A 68 0.03 1.10 -7.66
C ALA A 68 0.78 0.13 -6.75
N GLN A 69 0.33 -1.12 -6.68
CA GLN A 69 1.00 -2.15 -5.89
C GLN A 69 2.42 -2.39 -6.42
N GLN A 70 2.59 -2.49 -7.73
CA GLN A 70 3.91 -2.63 -8.35
C GLN A 70 4.80 -1.42 -8.07
N ALA A 71 4.24 -0.22 -8.15
CA ALA A 71 4.98 1.01 -7.89
C ALA A 71 5.46 1.08 -6.44
N MET A 72 4.61 0.71 -5.49
CA MET A 72 4.97 0.69 -4.07
C MET A 72 6.02 -0.38 -3.78
N HIS A 73 5.93 -1.52 -4.43
CA HIS A 73 6.92 -2.58 -4.31
C HIS A 73 8.29 -2.09 -4.83
N THR A 74 8.31 -1.47 -5.99
CA THR A 74 9.53 -0.91 -6.58
C THR A 74 10.15 0.15 -5.69
N LEU A 75 9.30 1.04 -5.14
CA LEU A 75 9.76 2.08 -4.23
C LEU A 75 10.35 1.47 -2.95
N GLY A 76 9.69 0.43 -2.41
CA GLY A 76 10.20 -0.28 -1.24
C GLY A 76 11.57 -0.88 -1.48
N ASN A 77 11.77 -1.50 -2.65
CA ASN A 77 13.08 -2.04 -3.04
C ASN A 77 14.13 -0.95 -3.16
N ALA A 78 13.75 0.20 -3.70
CA ALA A 78 14.66 1.35 -3.84
C ALA A 78 15.11 1.85 -2.47
N VAL A 79 14.20 1.93 -1.50
CA VAL A 79 14.52 2.34 -0.13
C VAL A 79 15.49 1.36 0.52
N ILE A 80 15.22 0.06 0.39
CA ILE A 80 16.08 -0.98 0.94
C ILE A 80 17.47 -0.90 0.31
N SER A 81 17.56 -0.77 -0.99
CA SER A 81 18.82 -0.68 -1.72
C SER A 81 19.63 0.55 -1.29
N ALA A 82 18.97 1.69 -1.14
CA ALA A 82 19.64 2.91 -0.69
C ALA A 82 20.18 2.77 0.72
N LYS A 83 19.43 2.15 1.62
CA LYS A 83 19.86 1.90 2.99
C LYS A 83 21.04 0.93 3.04
N GLN A 84 21.00 -0.13 2.27
CA GLN A 84 22.10 -1.10 2.19
C GLN A 84 23.38 -0.48 1.61
N ALA A 85 23.24 0.39 0.64
CA ALA A 85 24.40 1.08 0.05
C ALA A 85 25.05 2.07 1.02
N SER A 86 24.23 2.72 1.87
CA SER A 86 24.72 3.70 2.85
C SER A 86 25.28 3.07 4.12
N PHE A 87 24.72 1.93 4.51
CA PHE A 87 25.07 1.28 5.77
C PHE A 87 25.25 -0.22 5.56
N GLU A 88 26.39 -0.73 6.03
CA GLU A 88 26.61 -2.18 6.09
C GLU A 88 25.84 -2.81 7.25
N VAL A 89 25.18 -2.01 8.08
CA VAL A 89 24.52 -2.45 9.31
C VAL A 89 23.04 -2.65 9.07
N SER A 90 22.55 -3.83 9.38
CA SER A 90 21.17 -4.27 9.13
C SER A 90 20.10 -3.60 10.02
N GLY A 91 20.47 -2.86 11.06
CA GLY A 91 19.51 -2.24 11.98
C GLY A 91 18.61 -1.20 11.34
N GLU A 92 19.08 -0.50 10.34
CA GLU A 92 18.34 0.54 9.63
C GLU A 92 17.16 -0.01 8.85
N VAL A 93 17.26 -1.24 8.37
CA VAL A 93 16.18 -1.89 7.61
C VAL A 93 14.95 -2.08 8.47
N SER A 94 15.13 -2.39 9.75
CA SER A 94 14.02 -2.55 10.70
C SER A 94 13.22 -1.26 10.86
N ILE A 95 13.89 -0.11 10.90
CA ILE A 95 13.25 1.20 11.04
C ILE A 95 12.41 1.50 9.79
N VAL A 96 12.92 1.20 8.61
CA VAL A 96 12.18 1.39 7.35
C VAL A 96 10.93 0.52 7.34
N CYS A 97 11.03 -0.74 7.76
CA CYS A 97 9.88 -1.64 7.84
C CYS A 97 8.79 -1.11 8.78
N ILE A 98 9.18 -0.53 9.93
CA ILE A 98 8.23 0.05 10.88
C ILE A 98 7.51 1.26 10.26
N ALA A 99 8.25 2.15 9.60
CA ALA A 99 7.71 3.36 9.01
C ALA A 99 6.69 3.07 7.90
N PHE A 100 6.91 2.01 7.13
CA PHE A 100 6.05 1.63 6.00
C PHE A 100 5.30 0.32 6.24
N ALA A 101 5.12 -0.06 7.50
CA ALA A 101 4.55 -1.36 7.88
C ALA A 101 3.23 -1.73 7.19
N PRO A 102 2.25 -0.82 7.02
CA PRO A 102 0.98 -1.20 6.40
C PRO A 102 1.10 -1.72 4.96
N ILE A 103 2.18 -1.37 4.27
CA ILE A 103 2.33 -1.70 2.85
C ILE A 103 3.61 -2.47 2.56
N LEU A 104 4.74 -2.02 3.08
CA LEU A 104 6.04 -2.63 2.76
C LEU A 104 6.23 -4.01 3.38
N VAL A 105 5.62 -4.30 4.52
CA VAL A 105 5.79 -5.60 5.17
C VAL A 105 5.35 -6.76 4.27
N PRO A 106 4.15 -6.74 3.66
CA PRO A 106 3.79 -7.79 2.71
C PRO A 106 4.71 -7.87 1.50
N CYS A 107 5.13 -6.72 0.97
CA CYS A 107 6.02 -6.68 -0.19
C CYS A 107 7.39 -7.28 0.13
N ILE A 108 7.94 -6.96 1.30
CA ILE A 108 9.23 -7.47 1.74
C ILE A 108 9.16 -8.98 1.98
N CYS A 109 8.09 -9.46 2.60
CA CYS A 109 7.89 -10.89 2.82
C CYS A 109 7.82 -11.65 1.50
N ALA A 110 7.07 -11.14 0.52
CA ALA A 110 6.97 -11.75 -0.79
C ALA A 110 8.33 -11.77 -1.50
N TYR A 111 9.08 -10.68 -1.40
CA TYR A 111 10.42 -10.59 -1.98
C TYR A 111 11.38 -11.61 -1.37
N MET A 112 11.34 -11.75 -0.06
CA MET A 112 12.20 -12.72 0.64
C MET A 112 11.85 -14.15 0.29
N GLU A 113 10.56 -14.48 0.15
CA GLU A 113 10.13 -15.79 -0.28
C GLU A 113 10.63 -16.14 -1.68
N LEU A 114 10.49 -15.22 -2.62
CA LEU A 114 10.97 -15.40 -3.98
C LEU A 114 12.49 -15.60 -4.00
N ARG A 115 13.21 -14.83 -3.19
CA ARG A 115 14.65 -14.95 -3.10
C ARG A 115 15.10 -16.28 -2.48
N SER A 116 14.34 -16.78 -1.52
CA SER A 116 14.58 -18.09 -0.93
C SER A 116 14.40 -19.20 -1.95
N GLU A 117 13.38 -19.10 -2.79
CA GLU A 117 13.13 -20.07 -3.86
C GLU A 117 14.25 -20.06 -4.91
N GLU A 118 14.76 -18.90 -5.27
CA GLU A 118 15.86 -18.77 -6.23
C GLU A 118 17.15 -19.42 -5.74
N ARG A 119 17.35 -19.52 -4.43
CA ARG A 119 18.54 -20.14 -3.85
C ARG A 119 18.46 -21.65 -3.80
N ARG A 120 17.33 -22.20 -4.09
CA ARG A 120 17.14 -23.64 -4.14
C ARG A 120 17.37 -24.15 -5.56
#